data_44efbd0b84048a4559e84832d95cf83a
#
_entry.id   44efbd0b84048a4559e84832d95cf83a
#
_cell.length_a   1.000
_cell.length_b   1.000
_cell.length_c   1.000
_cell.angle_alpha   90.00
_cell.angle_beta   90.00
_cell.angle_gamma   90.00
#
_symmetry.space_group_name_H-M   'P 1'
#
loop_
_entity.id
_entity.type
_entity.pdbx_description
1 polymer ?
#
loop_
_entity_poly.entity_id
_entity_poly.type
_entity_poly.pdbx_seq_one_letter_code
_entity_poly.pdbx_strand_id
1 'polypeptide(L)'
;RNLWKPAKPWTGDRPVTREELAQHTSFDDCWVVIRGKVYDFTEWKDHHPGGPFVARIYGGKDATAEFGEYHSRLAERHMEHFCVGPLVGASAERAGDAV
;
A
#
# COMPACT_ATOMS: atom_id res chain seq x y z
N ARG A 1 -1.98 -20.17 -13.73
CA ARG A 1 -1.13 -20.00 -12.55
C ARG A 1 -1.80 -19.13 -11.50
N ASN A 2 -1.77 -19.60 -10.26
CA ASN A 2 -2.38 -18.89 -9.16
C ASN A 2 -1.41 -17.87 -8.57
N LEU A 3 -1.90 -16.65 -8.42
CA LEU A 3 -1.19 -15.63 -7.66
C LEU A 3 -1.67 -15.69 -6.21
N TRP A 4 -0.78 -15.39 -5.28
CA TRP A 4 -1.17 -15.33 -3.88
C TRP A 4 -2.18 -14.20 -3.67
N LYS A 5 -3.18 -14.45 -2.84
CA LYS A 5 -4.19 -13.46 -2.48
C LYS A 5 -4.38 -13.44 -0.97
N PRO A 6 -4.77 -12.30 -0.40
CA PRO A 6 -5.08 -12.27 1.03
C PRO A 6 -6.32 -13.11 1.33
N ALA A 7 -6.41 -13.60 2.56
CA ALA A 7 -7.56 -14.38 2.99
C ALA A 7 -8.86 -13.60 2.87
N LYS A 8 -8.80 -12.29 3.09
CA LYS A 8 -9.95 -11.39 2.98
C LYS A 8 -9.58 -10.23 2.07
N PRO A 9 -9.72 -10.41 0.75
CA PRO A 9 -9.37 -9.35 -0.19
C PRO A 9 -10.22 -8.11 0.06
N TRP A 10 -9.58 -6.95 -0.08
CA TRP A 10 -10.28 -5.68 -0.02
C TRP A 10 -11.03 -5.45 -1.33
N THR A 11 -12.06 -4.62 -1.28
CA THR A 11 -12.89 -4.35 -2.46
C THR A 11 -12.46 -3.07 -3.18
N GLY A 12 -11.63 -2.24 -2.56
CA GLY A 12 -11.11 -1.04 -3.19
C GLY A 12 -12.03 0.16 -3.13
N ASP A 13 -13.14 0.08 -2.42
CA ASP A 13 -14.14 1.14 -2.40
C ASP A 13 -14.38 1.76 -1.03
N ARG A 14 -13.60 1.38 -0.02
CA ARG A 14 -13.77 1.95 1.32
C ARG A 14 -12.89 3.19 1.46
N PRO A 15 -13.48 4.39 1.59
CA PRO A 15 -12.68 5.60 1.74
C PRO A 15 -11.85 5.55 3.02
N VAL A 16 -10.63 6.06 2.95
CA VAL A 16 -9.69 6.07 4.07
C VAL A 16 -9.30 7.51 4.36
N THR A 17 -9.46 7.94 5.60
CA THR A 17 -9.00 9.27 6.01
C THR A 17 -7.53 9.21 6.36
N ARG A 18 -6.90 10.38 6.38
CA ARG A 18 -5.51 10.48 6.80
C ARG A 18 -5.34 10.00 8.24
N GLU A 19 -6.31 10.29 9.09
CA GLU A 19 -6.28 9.87 10.48
C GLU A 19 -6.31 8.35 10.59
N GLU A 20 -7.13 7.70 9.78
CA GLU A 20 -7.16 6.24 9.77
C GLU A 20 -5.86 5.67 9.22
N LEU A 21 -5.35 6.24 8.14
CA LEU A 21 -4.08 5.80 7.56
C LEU A 21 -2.97 5.82 8.61
N ALA A 22 -2.95 6.84 9.46
CA ALA A 22 -1.93 7.00 10.49
C ALA A 22 -1.95 5.88 11.53
N GLN A 23 -3.02 5.11 11.60
CA GLN A 23 -3.12 3.97 12.51
C GLN A 23 -2.55 2.68 11.93
N HIS A 24 -2.14 2.70 10.67
CA HIS A 24 -1.67 1.50 9.96
C HIS A 24 -0.29 1.76 9.36
N THR A 25 0.66 2.13 10.21
CA THR A 25 1.99 2.53 9.76
C THR A 25 3.11 1.63 10.29
N SER A 26 2.75 0.58 11.03
CA SER A 26 3.75 -0.31 11.62
C SER A 26 4.10 -1.45 10.66
N PHE A 27 5.19 -2.13 10.97
CA PHE A 27 5.62 -3.26 10.16
C PHE A 27 4.56 -4.36 10.09
N ASP A 28 3.85 -4.57 11.18
CA ASP A 28 2.85 -5.65 11.26
C ASP A 28 1.45 -5.20 10.91
N ASP A 29 1.26 -3.93 10.64
CA ASP A 29 -0.04 -3.35 10.25
C ASP A 29 0.27 -2.15 9.38
N CYS A 30 0.46 -2.40 8.08
CA CYS A 30 1.07 -1.44 7.19
C CYS A 30 0.18 -1.13 5.99
N TRP A 31 -0.24 0.13 5.89
CA TRP A 31 -0.96 0.63 4.72
C TRP A 31 -0.09 1.65 4.00
N VAL A 32 -0.17 1.65 2.68
CA VAL A 32 0.66 2.48 1.80
C VAL A 32 -0.25 3.18 0.79
N VAL A 33 0.08 4.42 0.43
CA VAL A 33 -0.67 5.17 -0.57
C VAL A 33 0.05 5.10 -1.92
N ILE A 34 -0.70 4.75 -2.97
CA ILE A 34 -0.18 4.75 -4.33
C ILE A 34 -1.26 5.35 -5.24
N ARG A 35 -0.93 6.45 -5.89
CA ARG A 35 -1.83 7.15 -6.81
C ARG A 35 -3.15 7.50 -6.17
N GLY A 36 -3.12 7.95 -4.93
CA GLY A 36 -4.31 8.39 -4.21
C GLY A 36 -5.17 7.28 -3.65
N LYS A 37 -4.73 6.04 -3.74
CA LYS A 37 -5.43 4.89 -3.19
C LYS A 37 -4.60 4.25 -2.09
N VAL A 38 -5.28 3.71 -1.09
CA VAL A 38 -4.64 3.07 0.05
C VAL A 38 -4.62 1.57 -0.16
N TYR A 39 -3.46 0.97 0.04
CA TYR A 39 -3.25 -0.47 -0.12
C TYR A 39 -2.79 -1.07 1.20
N ASP A 40 -3.40 -2.17 1.59
CA ASP A 40 -3.02 -2.90 2.78
C ASP A 40 -1.87 -3.85 2.43
N PHE A 41 -0.69 -3.50 2.87
CA PHE A 41 0.53 -4.24 2.53
C PHE A 41 0.92 -5.25 3.60
N THR A 42 0.12 -5.37 4.64
CA THR A 42 0.48 -6.16 5.82
C THR A 42 0.83 -7.62 5.49
N GLU A 43 -0.06 -8.30 4.78
CA GLU A 43 0.21 -9.69 4.42
C GLU A 43 1.12 -9.79 3.21
N TRP A 44 1.01 -8.86 2.29
CA TRP A 44 1.76 -8.92 1.04
C TRP A 44 3.25 -8.75 1.25
N LYS A 45 3.67 -8.05 2.30
CA LYS A 45 5.10 -7.76 2.49
C LYS A 45 5.95 -9.01 2.50
N ASP A 46 5.42 -10.12 3.02
CA ASP A 46 6.15 -11.38 3.10
C ASP A 46 6.26 -12.09 1.75
N HIS A 47 5.48 -11.66 0.78
CA HIS A 47 5.49 -12.20 -0.57
C HIS A 47 6.11 -11.23 -1.57
N HIS A 48 6.56 -10.09 -1.10
CA HIS A 48 7.09 -9.04 -1.96
C HIS A 48 8.49 -9.43 -2.46
N PRO A 49 8.73 -9.40 -3.79
CA PRO A 49 10.03 -9.80 -4.33
C PRO A 49 11.23 -9.05 -3.76
N GLY A 50 11.02 -7.78 -3.40
CA GLY A 50 12.07 -6.95 -2.80
C GLY A 50 12.25 -7.17 -1.30
N GLY A 51 11.48 -8.07 -0.70
CA GLY A 51 11.56 -8.36 0.73
C GLY A 51 10.61 -7.51 1.54
N PRO A 52 10.47 -7.82 2.84
CA PRO A 52 9.47 -7.15 3.69
C PRO A 52 9.89 -5.78 4.21
N PHE A 53 11.13 -5.39 4.06
CA PHE A 53 11.62 -4.13 4.64
C PHE A 53 10.94 -2.89 4.07
N VAL A 54 10.36 -2.98 2.87
CA VAL A 54 9.63 -1.85 2.29
C VAL A 54 8.50 -1.39 3.20
N ALA A 55 7.93 -2.28 4.00
CA ALA A 55 6.88 -1.91 4.94
C ALA A 55 7.37 -0.95 6.01
N ARG A 56 8.65 -1.05 6.40
CA ARG A 56 9.22 -0.15 7.40
C ARG A 56 9.44 1.25 6.83
N ILE A 57 9.67 1.32 5.53
CA ILE A 57 10.01 2.59 4.87
C ILE A 57 8.75 3.33 4.47
N TYR A 58 7.76 2.62 3.94
CA TYR A 58 6.64 3.26 3.27
C TYR A 58 5.32 3.23 4.03
N GLY A 59 5.29 2.62 5.20
CA GLY A 59 4.05 2.53 5.98
C GLY A 59 3.46 3.91 6.25
N GLY A 60 2.22 4.13 5.84
CA GLY A 60 1.53 5.39 6.01
C GLY A 60 1.93 6.48 5.04
N LYS A 61 2.80 6.19 4.08
CA LYS A 61 3.35 7.20 3.18
C LYS A 61 2.89 6.99 1.75
N ASP A 62 3.04 8.03 0.94
CA ASP A 62 2.73 7.99 -0.49
C ASP A 62 3.97 7.50 -1.23
N ALA A 63 3.88 6.31 -1.77
CA ALA A 63 4.98 5.65 -2.50
C ALA A 63 4.72 5.62 -4.01
N THR A 64 3.92 6.55 -4.53
CA THR A 64 3.55 6.56 -5.94
C THR A 64 4.75 6.57 -6.88
N ALA A 65 5.71 7.43 -6.61
CA ALA A 65 6.87 7.55 -7.48
C ALA A 65 7.70 6.26 -7.49
N GLU A 66 7.94 5.72 -6.32
CA GLU A 66 8.73 4.50 -6.19
C GLU A 66 8.02 3.31 -6.83
N PHE A 67 6.71 3.23 -6.64
CA PHE A 67 5.95 2.15 -7.24
C PHE A 67 6.02 2.20 -8.77
N GLY A 68 5.81 3.36 -9.36
CA GLY A 68 5.83 3.51 -10.80
C GLY A 68 7.18 3.16 -11.42
N GLU A 69 8.25 3.30 -10.64
CA GLU A 69 9.60 3.05 -11.12
C GLU A 69 9.96 1.55 -11.13
N TYR A 70 9.42 0.80 -10.19
CA TYR A 70 9.87 -0.57 -9.95
C TYR A 70 8.83 -1.65 -10.18
N HIS A 71 7.61 -1.32 -10.55
CA HIS A 71 6.54 -2.30 -10.65
C HIS A 71 5.91 -2.34 -12.03
N SER A 72 5.63 -3.55 -12.50
CA SER A 72 5.02 -3.79 -13.79
C SER A 72 3.50 -3.68 -13.72
N ARG A 73 2.86 -3.73 -14.91
CA ARG A 73 1.40 -3.76 -14.98
C ARG A 73 0.82 -5.01 -14.30
N LEU A 74 1.54 -6.11 -14.37
CA LEU A 74 1.08 -7.34 -13.71
C LEU A 74 1.05 -7.13 -12.20
N ALA A 75 2.07 -6.48 -11.66
CA ALA A 75 2.10 -6.16 -10.23
C ALA A 75 0.93 -5.25 -9.85
N GLU A 76 0.63 -4.25 -10.68
CA GLU A 76 -0.49 -3.36 -10.43
C GLU A 76 -1.82 -4.12 -10.37
N ARG A 77 -2.03 -5.04 -11.30
CA ARG A 77 -3.26 -5.84 -11.31
C ARG A 77 -3.36 -6.74 -10.09
N HIS A 78 -2.25 -7.31 -9.69
CA HIS A 78 -2.23 -8.14 -8.49
C HIS A 78 -2.58 -7.33 -7.25
N MET A 79 -2.15 -6.08 -7.19
CA MET A 79 -2.39 -5.22 -6.04
C MET A 79 -3.84 -4.83 -5.85
N GLU A 80 -4.69 -5.04 -6.85
CA GLU A 80 -6.11 -4.74 -6.70
C GLU A 80 -6.75 -5.46 -5.51
N HIS A 81 -6.26 -6.65 -5.20
CA HIS A 81 -6.77 -7.41 -4.07
C HIS A 81 -6.43 -6.80 -2.72
N PHE A 82 -5.49 -5.88 -2.70
CA PHE A 82 -5.01 -5.23 -1.48
C PHE A 82 -5.49 -3.80 -1.36
N CYS A 83 -6.23 -3.30 -2.33
CA CYS A 83 -6.69 -1.92 -2.33
C CYS A 83 -7.85 -1.75 -1.35
N VAL A 84 -7.63 -0.97 -0.30
CA VAL A 84 -8.66 -0.65 0.68
C VAL A 84 -9.65 0.33 0.06
N GLY A 85 -9.15 1.40 -0.55
CA GLY A 85 -9.99 2.40 -1.19
C GLY A 85 -9.25 3.72 -1.35
N PRO A 86 -9.95 4.76 -1.77
CA PRO A 86 -9.32 6.07 -1.99
C PRO A 86 -8.94 6.75 -0.69
N LEU A 87 -7.82 7.45 -0.71
CA LEU A 87 -7.46 8.35 0.37
C LEU A 87 -8.29 9.62 0.20
N VAL A 88 -8.99 10.04 1.25
CA VAL A 88 -9.86 11.22 1.20
C VAL A 88 -9.34 12.27 2.18
N GLY A 89 -9.56 13.55 1.84
CA GLY A 89 -9.10 14.66 2.64
C GLY A 89 -7.67 15.05 2.26
N ALA A 90 -6.84 15.33 3.27
CA ALA A 90 -5.47 15.77 3.04
C ALA A 90 -4.61 14.65 2.45
N SER A 91 -3.68 15.00 1.59
CA SER A 91 -2.75 14.05 1.00
C SER A 91 -1.81 13.47 2.06
N ALA A 92 -1.39 12.22 1.86
CA ALA A 92 -0.39 11.62 2.70
C ALA A 92 0.99 12.22 2.41
N GLU A 93 1.87 12.14 3.40
CA GLU A 93 3.25 12.55 3.21
C GLU A 93 3.91 11.63 2.19
N ARG A 94 4.66 12.22 1.27
CA ARG A 94 5.38 11.42 0.26
C ARG A 94 6.58 10.74 0.91
N ALA A 95 6.88 9.53 0.43
CA ALA A 95 7.97 8.75 0.98
C ALA A 95 9.31 9.47 0.90
N GLY A 96 9.55 10.18 -0.20
CA GLY A 96 10.81 10.89 -0.40
C GLY A 96 11.01 12.09 0.49
N ASP A 97 9.95 12.55 1.17
CA ASP A 97 10.01 13.70 2.07
C ASP A 97 10.35 13.32 3.51
N ALA A 98 10.57 12.05 3.76
CA ALA A 98 10.71 11.53 5.11
C ALA A 98 12.14 11.58 5.64
N VAL A 99 12.95 12.41 5.09
CA VAL A 99 14.37 12.47 5.43
C VAL A 99 14.61 13.51 6.53
#